data_65386d5ab99646242352ef7fe02c2318
#
_entry.id   65386d5ab99646242352ef7fe02c2318
#
_cell.length_a   1.000
_cell.length_b   1.000
_cell.length_c   1.000
_cell.angle_alpha   90.00
_cell.angle_beta   90.00
_cell.angle_gamma   90.00
#
_symmetry.space_group_name_H-M   'P 1'
#
loop_
_entity.id
_entity.type
_entity.pdbx_description
1 polymer ?
#
loop_
_entity_poly.entity_id
_entity_poly.type
_entity_poly.pdbx_seq_one_letter_code
_entity_poly.pdbx_strand_id
1 'polypeptide(L)'
;VLIRAKVRAEFAEGRGYPQLRAAIGYRADVQAPRRFIKSVDITSEDWHVIEFRARVENFPLPSKTQSKFPGLLLWLDNAYAEGRDKPIKARGKGKKKKVQKGPLNYPQIEVASMEFTGPILDDWPPAHHQAILFPSNQRSNEEAYSKVILRHFMGRAFRRPIRDEEIAPYHQFFRSARPKMGTFEEAIRETLAMVLISPDFLYLIEPSGSSKRSISDWELASRLSYFLWSTMPDARLFNLAKKGDLGKPDVLEKEISRMIADERSWQFVEQFADQWLDVGALQRVAINPNYYPKFDSALKASMRGETIHFFGELFRENLSALNILDSNFTMLDEPLAKHYGLTGPKG
;
A
#
# COMPACT_ATOMS: atom_id res chain seq x y z
N VAL A 1 11.71 0.07 -9.74
CA VAL A 1 12.64 1.03 -10.36
C VAL A 1 13.59 1.59 -9.32
N LEU A 2 14.80 1.91 -9.73
CA LEU A 2 15.83 2.58 -8.94
C LEU A 2 16.10 3.96 -9.53
N ILE A 3 16.11 4.95 -8.65
CA ILE A 3 16.41 6.33 -8.99
C ILE A 3 17.65 6.70 -8.19
N ARG A 4 18.72 7.14 -8.88
CA ARG A 4 19.93 7.65 -8.27
C ARG A 4 20.04 9.15 -8.58
N ALA A 5 20.18 9.96 -7.55
CA ALA A 5 20.42 11.38 -7.71
C ALA A 5 21.77 11.74 -7.07
N LYS A 6 22.70 12.29 -7.86
CA LYS A 6 23.95 12.85 -7.32
C LYS A 6 23.68 14.28 -6.90
N VAL A 7 23.73 14.52 -5.61
CA VAL A 7 23.29 15.77 -4.99
C VAL A 7 24.30 16.29 -3.97
N ARG A 8 24.20 17.58 -3.64
CA ARG A 8 24.80 18.19 -2.46
C ARG A 8 23.89 19.29 -1.89
N ALA A 9 24.06 19.59 -0.62
CA ALA A 9 23.39 20.73 0.00
C ALA A 9 24.17 22.02 -0.22
N GLU A 10 23.46 23.12 -0.24
CA GLU A 10 23.96 24.46 0.03
C GLU A 10 23.21 24.96 1.28
N PHE A 11 23.92 25.04 2.42
CA PHE A 11 23.29 25.37 3.68
C PHE A 11 23.04 26.88 3.78
N ALA A 12 22.00 27.26 4.51
CA ALA A 12 21.69 28.63 4.84
C ALA A 12 21.85 28.84 6.36
N GLU A 13 22.50 29.90 6.73
CA GLU A 13 22.80 30.23 8.14
C GLU A 13 21.54 30.31 8.99
N GLY A 14 21.51 29.59 10.11
CA GLY A 14 20.38 29.53 11.02
C GLY A 14 19.20 28.70 10.53
N ARG A 15 19.36 27.88 9.47
CA ARG A 15 18.35 27.03 8.87
C ARG A 15 18.66 25.54 9.06
N GLY A 16 17.64 24.69 8.92
CA GLY A 16 17.80 23.24 8.92
C GLY A 16 18.33 22.72 7.58
N TYR A 17 18.47 21.41 7.50
CA TYR A 17 18.90 20.72 6.27
C TYR A 17 17.86 20.85 5.17
N PRO A 18 18.25 21.02 3.90
CA PRO A 18 17.32 20.92 2.78
C PRO A 18 16.83 19.47 2.62
N GLN A 19 15.59 19.29 2.21
CA GLN A 19 14.96 17.98 2.10
C GLN A 19 14.70 17.63 0.65
N LEU A 20 15.43 16.63 0.13
CA LEU A 20 15.20 16.10 -1.21
C LEU A 20 13.97 15.19 -1.21
N ARG A 21 12.95 15.58 -1.96
CA ARG A 21 11.75 14.78 -2.15
C ARG A 21 11.71 14.19 -3.55
N ALA A 22 11.50 12.88 -3.62
CA ALA A 22 11.29 12.17 -4.88
C ALA A 22 9.81 11.79 -5.05
N ALA A 23 9.29 12.00 -6.25
CA ALA A 23 7.95 11.58 -6.65
C ALA A 23 7.94 11.09 -8.10
N ILE A 24 7.05 10.15 -8.40
CA ILE A 24 6.81 9.64 -9.75
C ILE A 24 5.37 9.97 -10.16
N GLY A 25 5.17 10.30 -11.41
CA GLY A 25 3.82 10.56 -11.94
C GLY A 25 3.86 11.04 -13.37
N TYR A 26 2.73 11.57 -13.81
CA TYR A 26 2.59 12.17 -15.13
C TYR A 26 2.59 13.69 -15.02
N ARG A 27 2.62 14.34 -16.16
CA ARG A 27 2.61 15.81 -16.21
C ARG A 27 1.36 16.38 -15.53
N ALA A 28 1.56 17.43 -14.74
CA ALA A 28 0.48 18.08 -14.00
C ALA A 28 -0.57 18.74 -14.91
N ASP A 29 -0.20 19.11 -16.13
CA ASP A 29 -1.09 19.71 -17.14
C ASP A 29 -2.10 18.71 -17.72
N VAL A 30 -1.90 17.42 -17.54
CA VAL A 30 -2.83 16.35 -17.95
C VAL A 30 -3.60 15.73 -16.76
N GLN A 31 -3.59 16.38 -15.60
CA GLN A 31 -4.27 15.97 -14.38
C GLN A 31 -3.91 14.55 -13.85
N ALA A 32 -2.79 14.03 -14.29
CA ALA A 32 -2.33 12.72 -13.82
C ALA A 32 -1.71 12.81 -12.43
N PRO A 33 -2.04 11.91 -11.50
CA PRO A 33 -1.59 12.00 -10.12
C PRO A 33 -0.08 11.82 -10.02
N ARG A 34 0.56 12.74 -9.31
CA ARG A 34 1.95 12.60 -8.85
C ARG A 34 1.93 11.85 -7.52
N ARG A 35 2.68 10.76 -7.41
CA ARG A 35 2.80 9.99 -6.19
C ARG A 35 4.17 10.18 -5.54
N PHE A 36 4.13 10.51 -4.27
CA PHE A 36 5.29 10.62 -3.41
C PHE A 36 5.96 9.25 -3.22
N ILE A 37 7.31 9.23 -3.27
CA ILE A 37 8.12 8.05 -2.99
C ILE A 37 8.71 8.16 -1.59
N LYS A 38 9.59 9.16 -1.39
CA LYS A 38 10.30 9.39 -0.13
C LYS A 38 10.90 10.79 -0.11
N SER A 39 11.11 11.33 1.10
CA SER A 39 11.95 12.49 1.35
C SER A 39 13.19 12.09 2.16
N VAL A 40 14.32 12.74 1.90
CA VAL A 40 15.60 12.52 2.60
C VAL A 40 16.25 13.87 2.85
N ASP A 41 16.71 14.09 4.06
CA ASP A 41 17.49 15.30 4.40
C ASP A 41 18.88 15.19 3.81
N ILE A 42 19.34 16.25 3.14
CA ILE A 42 20.68 16.33 2.57
C ILE A 42 21.59 17.03 3.56
N THR A 43 22.41 16.24 4.24
CA THR A 43 23.23 16.68 5.37
C THR A 43 24.69 16.96 5.02
N SER A 44 25.05 16.93 3.73
CA SER A 44 26.41 17.14 3.26
C SER A 44 26.47 18.16 2.13
N GLU A 45 27.49 19.04 2.15
CA GLU A 45 27.85 19.93 1.05
C GLU A 45 28.72 19.23 0.01
N ASP A 46 29.24 18.06 0.32
CA ASP A 46 29.94 17.19 -0.65
C ASP A 46 28.97 16.42 -1.57
N TRP A 47 29.42 16.20 -2.80
CA TRP A 47 28.66 15.40 -3.76
C TRP A 47 28.55 13.96 -3.30
N HIS A 48 27.31 13.49 -3.11
CA HIS A 48 26.99 12.10 -2.78
C HIS A 48 25.76 11.63 -3.55
N VAL A 49 25.55 10.32 -3.56
CA VAL A 49 24.43 9.70 -4.28
C VAL A 49 23.34 9.30 -3.30
N ILE A 50 22.12 9.76 -3.57
CA ILE A 50 20.91 9.32 -2.88
C ILE A 50 20.15 8.34 -3.78
N GLU A 51 19.74 7.22 -3.22
CA GLU A 51 18.95 6.21 -3.91
C GLU A 51 17.50 6.18 -3.42
N PHE A 52 16.57 6.11 -4.37
CA PHE A 52 15.17 5.89 -4.12
C PHE A 52 14.72 4.64 -4.86
N ARG A 53 13.96 3.78 -4.19
CA ARG A 53 13.32 2.62 -4.81
C ARG A 53 11.80 2.80 -4.83
N ALA A 54 11.17 2.49 -5.93
CA ALA A 54 9.73 2.54 -6.09
C ALA A 54 9.23 1.37 -6.94
N ARG A 55 8.01 0.92 -6.68
CA ARG A 55 7.32 -0.07 -7.51
C ARG A 55 6.53 0.67 -8.58
N VAL A 56 6.82 0.39 -9.85
CA VAL A 56 6.11 1.02 -10.99
C VAL A 56 4.64 0.59 -11.03
N GLU A 57 4.35 -0.62 -10.59
CA GLU A 57 3.00 -1.19 -10.54
C GLU A 57 2.03 -0.37 -9.67
N ASN A 58 2.56 0.34 -8.68
CA ASN A 58 1.76 1.22 -7.81
C ASN A 58 1.33 2.53 -8.49
N PHE A 59 1.81 2.79 -9.70
CA PHE A 59 1.52 4.01 -10.45
C PHE A 59 0.65 3.67 -11.66
N PRO A 60 -0.49 4.34 -11.84
CA PRO A 60 -1.34 4.11 -13.00
C PRO A 60 -0.57 4.43 -14.28
N LEU A 61 -0.50 3.48 -15.19
CA LEU A 61 0.02 3.73 -16.53
C LEU A 61 -0.95 4.64 -17.29
N PRO A 62 -0.44 5.61 -18.09
CA PRO A 62 -1.32 6.39 -18.94
C PRO A 62 -2.00 5.45 -19.94
N SER A 63 -3.31 5.59 -20.11
CA SER A 63 -3.97 4.89 -21.21
C SER A 63 -3.40 5.42 -22.52
N LYS A 64 -3.12 4.54 -23.47
CA LYS A 64 -2.64 4.89 -24.81
C LYS A 64 -3.53 5.92 -25.52
N THR A 65 -4.79 6.03 -25.10
CA THR A 65 -5.82 6.90 -25.69
C THR A 65 -5.92 8.28 -25.05
N GLN A 66 -5.34 8.52 -23.89
CA GLN A 66 -5.58 9.76 -23.12
C GLN A 66 -4.38 10.72 -23.05
N SER A 67 -3.21 10.36 -23.51
CA SER A 67 -2.04 11.20 -23.37
C SER A 67 -1.40 11.56 -24.71
N LYS A 68 -1.37 12.86 -24.98
CA LYS A 68 -0.56 13.44 -26.07
C LYS A 68 0.96 13.25 -25.82
N PHE A 69 1.34 13.01 -24.58
CA PHE A 69 2.71 12.83 -24.13
C PHE A 69 2.79 11.62 -23.18
N PRO A 70 2.77 10.39 -23.70
CA PRO A 70 2.94 9.20 -22.87
C PRO A 70 4.36 9.20 -22.31
N GLY A 71 4.49 9.32 -21.01
CA GLY A 71 5.79 9.28 -20.34
C GLY A 71 5.64 9.36 -18.84
N LEU A 72 6.44 8.55 -18.15
CA LEU A 72 6.59 8.63 -16.71
C LEU A 72 7.58 9.76 -16.41
N LEU A 73 7.19 10.69 -15.55
CA LEU A 73 8.05 11.77 -15.07
C LEU A 73 8.53 11.45 -13.67
N LEU A 74 9.81 11.65 -13.47
CA LEU A 74 10.43 11.69 -12.16
C LEU A 74 10.52 13.15 -11.72
N TRP A 75 10.10 13.40 -10.48
CA TRP A 75 10.16 14.71 -9.84
C TRP A 75 11.13 14.65 -8.69
N LEU A 76 12.09 15.55 -8.72
CA LEU A 76 12.94 15.85 -7.57
C LEU A 76 12.71 17.32 -7.22
N ASP A 77 12.34 17.58 -5.98
CA ASP A 77 12.17 18.93 -5.48
C ASP A 77 12.74 19.09 -4.06
N ASN A 78 13.06 20.32 -3.69
CA ASN A 78 13.42 20.67 -2.33
C ASN A 78 12.11 20.90 -1.55
N ALA A 79 11.81 19.99 -0.65
CA ALA A 79 10.62 20.04 0.20
C ALA A 79 10.87 20.74 1.53
N TYR A 80 11.98 21.47 1.66
CA TYR A 80 12.30 22.22 2.87
C TYR A 80 11.15 23.16 3.26
N ALA A 81 10.68 23.03 4.49
CA ALA A 81 9.63 23.86 5.05
C ALA A 81 9.96 24.17 6.51
N GLU A 82 9.98 25.43 6.86
CA GLU A 82 10.26 25.87 8.24
C GLU A 82 9.01 26.05 9.10
N GLY A 83 7.90 25.50 8.79
CA GLY A 83 6.66 25.67 9.59
C GLY A 83 6.17 27.15 9.71
N ARG A 84 6.83 28.08 9.03
CA ARG A 84 6.54 29.51 9.01
C ARG A 84 6.01 30.02 7.67
N ASP A 85 5.84 29.14 6.70
CA ASP A 85 5.33 29.51 5.39
C ASP A 85 3.89 30.01 5.55
N LYS A 86 3.77 31.34 5.54
CA LYS A 86 2.45 31.96 5.42
C LYS A 86 1.81 31.40 4.15
N PRO A 87 0.57 30.89 4.21
CA PRO A 87 -0.08 30.38 3.04
C PRO A 87 -0.08 31.47 1.97
N ILE A 88 0.40 31.15 0.77
CA ILE A 88 0.37 32.03 -0.39
C ILE A 88 -1.12 32.35 -0.59
N LYS A 89 -1.51 33.58 -0.23
CA LYS A 89 -2.89 34.04 -0.43
C LYS A 89 -3.22 33.86 -1.91
N ALA A 90 -4.23 33.09 -2.19
CA ALA A 90 -4.75 32.93 -3.54
C ALA A 90 -4.95 34.30 -4.17
N ARG A 91 -4.45 34.48 -5.38
CA ARG A 91 -4.48 35.74 -6.14
C ARG A 91 -5.92 36.23 -6.29
N GLY A 92 -6.34 37.18 -5.44
CA GLY A 92 -7.42 38.09 -5.79
C GLY A 92 -6.96 38.98 -6.95
N LYS A 93 -7.86 39.24 -7.92
CA LYS A 93 -7.64 40.18 -9.03
C LYS A 93 -7.38 41.58 -8.47
N GLY A 94 -6.13 41.94 -8.22
CA GLY A 94 -5.78 43.28 -7.73
C GLY A 94 -4.29 43.56 -7.99
N LYS A 95 -4.02 44.70 -8.59
CA LYS A 95 -2.76 45.36 -9.00
C LYS A 95 -1.48 44.70 -8.57
N LYS A 96 -0.62 44.35 -9.56
CA LYS A 96 0.74 43.83 -9.41
C LYS A 96 1.57 44.72 -8.50
N LYS A 97 1.66 44.41 -7.20
CA LYS A 97 2.78 44.91 -6.38
C LYS A 97 4.02 44.10 -6.80
N LYS A 98 5.04 44.77 -7.27
CA LYS A 98 6.38 44.19 -7.44
C LYS A 98 6.81 43.62 -6.07
N VAL A 99 6.79 42.28 -5.94
CA VAL A 99 7.43 41.61 -4.83
C VAL A 99 8.91 41.81 -5.03
N GLN A 100 9.57 42.57 -4.14
CA GLN A 100 11.00 42.60 -4.07
C GLN A 100 11.50 41.19 -3.78
N LYS A 101 12.11 40.55 -4.79
CA LYS A 101 12.88 39.33 -4.63
C LYS A 101 14.21 39.69 -4.02
N GLY A 102 14.27 39.77 -2.68
CA GLY A 102 15.56 39.56 -1.98
C GLY A 102 15.96 38.10 -2.16
N PRO A 103 17.25 37.76 -2.12
CA PRO A 103 17.68 36.38 -2.13
C PRO A 103 17.00 35.67 -0.95
N LEU A 104 16.19 34.64 -1.26
CA LEU A 104 15.58 33.78 -0.24
C LEU A 104 16.75 33.04 0.42
N ASN A 105 17.03 33.34 1.68
CA ASN A 105 18.05 32.65 2.46
C ASN A 105 17.47 31.29 2.94
N TYR A 106 17.23 30.40 1.99
CA TYR A 106 16.81 29.04 2.26
C TYR A 106 17.89 28.04 1.82
N PRO A 107 18.05 26.93 2.55
CA PRO A 107 18.99 25.89 2.14
C PRO A 107 18.57 25.31 0.80
N GLN A 108 19.51 25.06 -0.08
CA GLN A 108 19.26 24.59 -1.44
C GLN A 108 19.86 23.21 -1.67
N ILE A 109 19.40 22.57 -2.72
CA ILE A 109 19.94 21.29 -3.18
C ILE A 109 20.39 21.47 -4.62
N GLU A 110 21.66 21.21 -4.86
CA GLU A 110 22.19 21.07 -6.20
C GLU A 110 22.10 19.62 -6.65
N VAL A 111 21.69 19.41 -7.90
CA VAL A 111 21.59 18.10 -8.53
C VAL A 111 22.52 18.06 -9.74
N ALA A 112 23.58 17.26 -9.66
CA ALA A 112 24.55 17.11 -10.76
C ALA A 112 24.04 16.15 -11.83
N SER A 113 23.44 15.03 -11.42
CA SER A 113 22.91 14.04 -12.33
C SER A 113 21.75 13.27 -11.69
N MET A 114 20.93 12.68 -12.54
CA MET A 114 19.85 11.81 -12.17
C MET A 114 19.81 10.61 -13.12
N GLU A 115 19.84 9.42 -12.55
CA GLU A 115 19.75 8.16 -13.28
C GLU A 115 18.46 7.46 -12.90
N PHE A 116 17.81 6.89 -13.90
CA PHE A 116 16.62 6.08 -13.75
C PHE A 116 16.87 4.70 -14.36
N THR A 117 16.79 3.67 -13.52
CA THR A 117 16.96 2.28 -13.94
C THR A 117 15.66 1.51 -13.71
N GLY A 118 15.12 0.94 -14.76
CA GLY A 118 13.90 0.14 -14.67
C GLY A 118 13.42 -0.40 -16.00
N PRO A 119 12.58 -1.44 -15.97
CA PRO A 119 12.15 -2.18 -14.78
C PRO A 119 13.30 -3.00 -14.18
N ILE A 120 13.36 -3.10 -12.84
CA ILE A 120 14.29 -3.98 -12.13
C ILE A 120 13.48 -5.17 -11.67
N LEU A 121 13.85 -6.36 -12.12
CA LEU A 121 13.25 -7.62 -11.76
C LEU A 121 14.39 -8.55 -11.34
N ASP A 122 14.28 -9.11 -10.14
CA ASP A 122 15.30 -10.03 -9.62
C ASP A 122 15.33 -11.33 -10.44
N ASP A 123 14.14 -11.78 -10.87
CA ASP A 123 13.95 -12.95 -11.72
C ASP A 123 13.04 -12.63 -12.91
N TRP A 124 13.28 -13.31 -14.04
CA TRP A 124 12.42 -13.20 -15.23
C TRP A 124 11.96 -14.57 -15.73
N PRO A 125 10.66 -14.84 -15.96
CA PRO A 125 9.51 -13.98 -15.59
C PRO A 125 9.35 -13.86 -14.07
N PRO A 126 8.86 -12.72 -13.54
CA PRO A 126 8.70 -12.53 -12.10
C PRO A 126 7.68 -13.50 -11.49
N ALA A 127 7.82 -13.79 -10.19
CA ALA A 127 7.01 -14.80 -9.51
C ALA A 127 5.49 -14.59 -9.66
N HIS A 128 5.02 -13.34 -9.63
CA HIS A 128 3.60 -13.03 -9.82
C HIS A 128 3.12 -13.33 -11.26
N HIS A 129 3.97 -13.18 -12.28
CA HIS A 129 3.66 -13.58 -13.65
C HIS A 129 3.59 -15.11 -13.75
N GLN A 130 4.56 -15.82 -13.16
CA GLN A 130 4.59 -17.28 -13.14
C GLN A 130 3.42 -17.88 -12.34
N ALA A 131 2.92 -17.19 -11.32
CA ALA A 131 1.74 -17.61 -10.58
C ALA A 131 0.45 -17.59 -11.42
N ILE A 132 0.40 -16.78 -12.48
CA ILE A 132 -0.74 -16.69 -13.41
C ILE A 132 -0.48 -17.58 -14.64
N LEU A 133 0.70 -17.44 -15.27
CA LEU A 133 1.09 -18.17 -16.47
C LEU A 133 2.05 -19.32 -16.11
N PHE A 134 1.57 -20.23 -15.29
CA PHE A 134 2.33 -21.37 -14.77
C PHE A 134 2.58 -22.45 -15.83
N PRO A 135 3.59 -23.31 -15.65
CA PRO A 135 3.84 -24.45 -16.54
C PRO A 135 2.65 -25.40 -16.60
N SER A 136 2.27 -25.79 -17.81
CA SER A 136 1.16 -26.71 -18.07
C SER A 136 1.40 -27.48 -19.37
N ASN A 137 0.96 -28.72 -19.41
CA ASN A 137 0.94 -29.54 -20.63
C ASN A 137 -0.05 -29.00 -21.68
N GLN A 138 -0.96 -28.12 -21.30
CA GLN A 138 -1.90 -27.45 -22.20
C GLN A 138 -1.35 -26.17 -22.83
N ARG A 139 -0.12 -25.75 -22.50
CA ARG A 139 0.44 -24.45 -22.89
C ARG A 139 0.53 -24.25 -24.42
N SER A 140 0.70 -25.33 -25.18
CA SER A 140 0.73 -25.29 -26.64
C SER A 140 -0.65 -25.07 -27.29
N ASN A 141 -1.74 -25.29 -26.55
CA ASN A 141 -3.11 -25.06 -27.00
C ASN A 141 -3.68 -23.87 -26.21
N GLU A 142 -3.70 -22.69 -26.83
CA GLU A 142 -4.14 -21.45 -26.17
C GLU A 142 -5.57 -21.54 -25.61
N GLU A 143 -6.49 -22.22 -26.30
CA GLU A 143 -7.88 -22.40 -25.84
C GLU A 143 -7.95 -23.28 -24.57
N ALA A 144 -7.25 -24.40 -24.58
CA ALA A 144 -7.21 -25.30 -23.44
C ALA A 144 -6.47 -24.63 -22.27
N TYR A 145 -5.35 -23.97 -22.53
CA TYR A 145 -4.54 -23.30 -21.52
C TYR A 145 -5.28 -22.12 -20.88
N SER A 146 -6.02 -21.33 -21.65
CA SER A 146 -6.83 -20.23 -21.10
C SER A 146 -7.88 -20.73 -20.10
N LYS A 147 -8.53 -21.87 -20.35
CA LYS A 147 -9.47 -22.47 -19.40
C LYS A 147 -8.78 -22.91 -18.10
N VAL A 148 -7.58 -23.47 -18.20
CA VAL A 148 -6.79 -23.88 -17.01
C VAL A 148 -6.41 -22.65 -16.17
N ILE A 149 -5.93 -21.58 -16.82
CA ILE A 149 -5.63 -20.31 -16.14
C ILE A 149 -6.88 -19.73 -15.49
N LEU A 150 -7.98 -19.65 -16.23
CA LEU A 150 -9.24 -19.11 -15.71
C LEU A 150 -9.73 -19.88 -14.50
N ARG A 151 -9.75 -21.21 -14.55
CA ARG A 151 -10.14 -22.05 -13.41
C ARG A 151 -9.28 -21.78 -12.19
N HIS A 152 -7.96 -21.73 -12.36
CA HIS A 152 -7.01 -21.48 -11.27
C HIS A 152 -7.20 -20.07 -10.69
N PHE A 153 -7.24 -19.06 -11.55
CA PHE A 153 -7.36 -17.67 -11.13
C PHE A 153 -8.70 -17.37 -10.47
N MET A 154 -9.81 -17.79 -11.10
CA MET A 154 -11.17 -17.62 -10.56
C MET A 154 -11.33 -18.34 -9.22
N GLY A 155 -10.77 -19.55 -9.08
CA GLY A 155 -10.83 -20.30 -7.82
C GLY A 155 -10.19 -19.53 -6.66
N ARG A 156 -9.09 -18.83 -6.93
CA ARG A 156 -8.45 -17.93 -5.96
C ARG A 156 -9.24 -16.63 -5.78
N ALA A 157 -9.66 -16.01 -6.87
CA ALA A 157 -10.37 -14.73 -6.85
C ALA A 157 -11.74 -14.84 -6.15
N PHE A 158 -12.49 -15.90 -6.42
CA PHE A 158 -13.82 -16.14 -5.83
C PHE A 158 -13.75 -16.94 -4.52
N ARG A 159 -12.53 -17.36 -4.13
CA ARG A 159 -12.24 -18.02 -2.85
C ARG A 159 -13.04 -19.33 -2.63
N ARG A 160 -13.38 -20.01 -3.73
CA ARG A 160 -14.15 -21.26 -3.75
C ARG A 160 -13.85 -22.08 -5.01
N PRO A 161 -14.21 -23.37 -5.05
CA PRO A 161 -14.17 -24.14 -6.28
C PRO A 161 -15.05 -23.51 -7.37
N ILE A 162 -14.59 -23.60 -8.62
CA ILE A 162 -15.27 -23.04 -9.79
C ILE A 162 -15.84 -24.18 -10.64
N ARG A 163 -17.09 -24.05 -11.02
CA ARG A 163 -17.77 -24.96 -11.95
C ARG A 163 -17.46 -24.60 -13.40
N ASP A 164 -17.59 -25.53 -14.31
CA ASP A 164 -17.29 -25.33 -15.73
C ASP A 164 -18.19 -24.27 -16.37
N GLU A 165 -19.45 -24.23 -15.96
CA GLU A 165 -20.42 -23.24 -16.45
C GLU A 165 -20.02 -21.81 -16.10
N GLU A 166 -19.34 -21.62 -14.96
CA GLU A 166 -18.88 -20.31 -14.52
C GLU A 166 -17.67 -19.82 -15.32
N ILE A 167 -16.86 -20.72 -15.89
CA ILE A 167 -15.73 -20.38 -16.75
C ILE A 167 -16.20 -19.96 -18.14
N ALA A 168 -17.29 -20.52 -18.63
CA ALA A 168 -17.75 -20.38 -20.00
C ALA A 168 -17.87 -18.91 -20.48
N PRO A 169 -18.48 -17.96 -19.76
CA PRO A 169 -18.61 -16.58 -20.21
C PRO A 169 -17.23 -15.87 -20.31
N TYR A 170 -16.31 -16.12 -19.38
CA TYR A 170 -14.96 -15.56 -19.44
C TYR A 170 -14.13 -16.17 -20.56
N HIS A 171 -14.25 -17.46 -20.80
CA HIS A 171 -13.59 -18.11 -21.91
C HIS A 171 -14.15 -17.63 -23.27
N GLN A 172 -15.46 -17.40 -23.37
CA GLN A 172 -16.06 -16.80 -24.57
C GLN A 172 -15.52 -15.37 -24.81
N PHE A 173 -15.36 -14.58 -23.75
CA PHE A 173 -14.71 -13.27 -23.86
C PHE A 173 -13.26 -13.40 -24.36
N PHE A 174 -12.46 -14.31 -23.79
CA PHE A 174 -11.10 -14.60 -24.27
C PHE A 174 -11.07 -14.90 -25.76
N ARG A 175 -11.94 -15.79 -26.25
CA ARG A 175 -12.03 -16.14 -27.68
C ARG A 175 -12.37 -14.94 -28.57
N SER A 176 -13.22 -14.05 -28.10
CA SER A 176 -13.59 -12.84 -28.85
C SER A 176 -12.50 -11.77 -28.84
N ALA A 177 -11.70 -11.71 -27.78
CA ALA A 177 -10.62 -10.74 -27.60
C ALA A 177 -9.31 -11.18 -28.28
N ARG A 178 -8.99 -12.50 -28.24
CA ARG A 178 -7.71 -13.06 -28.71
C ARG A 178 -7.34 -12.65 -30.14
N PRO A 179 -8.23 -12.67 -31.15
CA PRO A 179 -7.89 -12.23 -32.51
C PRO A 179 -7.56 -10.75 -32.66
N LYS A 180 -7.94 -9.94 -31.66
CA LYS A 180 -7.75 -8.48 -31.64
C LYS A 180 -6.49 -8.06 -30.86
N MET A 181 -5.82 -9.02 -30.23
CA MET A 181 -4.65 -8.80 -29.36
C MET A 181 -3.38 -9.33 -30.04
N GLY A 182 -2.25 -8.69 -29.78
CA GLY A 182 -0.96 -9.08 -30.34
C GLY A 182 -0.45 -10.41 -29.77
N THR A 183 -0.69 -10.66 -28.47
CA THR A 183 -0.18 -11.82 -27.76
C THR A 183 -1.27 -12.55 -26.97
N PHE A 184 -0.99 -13.81 -26.59
CA PHE A 184 -1.84 -14.58 -25.67
C PHE A 184 -1.94 -13.90 -24.31
N GLU A 185 -0.82 -13.38 -23.80
CA GLU A 185 -0.73 -12.70 -22.51
C GLU A 185 -1.61 -11.45 -22.46
N GLU A 186 -1.69 -10.68 -23.56
CA GLU A 186 -2.59 -9.53 -23.63
C GLU A 186 -4.06 -9.97 -23.54
N ALA A 187 -4.45 -10.99 -24.29
CA ALA A 187 -5.84 -11.48 -24.28
C ALA A 187 -6.25 -12.07 -22.92
N ILE A 188 -5.36 -12.85 -22.29
CA ILE A 188 -5.63 -13.42 -20.98
C ILE A 188 -5.70 -12.33 -19.91
N ARG A 189 -4.82 -11.31 -19.94
CA ARG A 189 -4.84 -10.18 -19.01
C ARG A 189 -6.18 -9.45 -19.04
N GLU A 190 -6.69 -9.12 -20.22
CA GLU A 190 -7.99 -8.48 -20.37
C GLU A 190 -9.13 -9.38 -19.85
N THR A 191 -9.02 -10.68 -20.06
CA THR A 191 -10.01 -11.64 -19.54
C THR A 191 -9.96 -11.74 -18.02
N LEU A 192 -8.77 -11.72 -17.41
CA LEU A 192 -8.63 -11.71 -15.96
C LEU A 192 -9.12 -10.40 -15.33
N ALA A 193 -9.00 -9.27 -16.05
CA ALA A 193 -9.60 -8.01 -15.61
C ALA A 193 -11.14 -8.11 -15.49
N MET A 194 -11.80 -8.85 -16.40
CA MET A 194 -13.24 -9.12 -16.29
C MET A 194 -13.60 -9.95 -15.05
N VAL A 195 -12.72 -10.88 -14.63
CA VAL A 195 -12.91 -11.62 -13.36
C VAL A 195 -12.83 -10.67 -12.17
N LEU A 196 -11.88 -9.73 -12.18
CA LEU A 196 -11.65 -8.80 -11.07
C LEU A 196 -12.73 -7.72 -10.91
N ILE A 197 -13.56 -7.49 -11.91
CA ILE A 197 -14.71 -6.57 -11.81
C ILE A 197 -16.04 -7.31 -11.51
N SER A 198 -16.02 -8.64 -11.40
CA SER A 198 -17.22 -9.40 -11.11
C SER A 198 -17.68 -9.23 -9.66
N PRO A 199 -18.99 -9.33 -9.39
CA PRO A 199 -19.50 -9.33 -8.02
C PRO A 199 -18.91 -10.44 -7.13
N ASP A 200 -18.62 -11.63 -7.67
CA ASP A 200 -18.01 -12.75 -6.95
C ASP A 200 -16.60 -12.43 -6.41
N PHE A 201 -15.87 -11.53 -7.07
CA PHE A 201 -14.59 -11.05 -6.57
C PHE A 201 -14.75 -9.88 -5.61
N LEU A 202 -15.59 -8.89 -5.98
CA LEU A 202 -15.71 -7.62 -5.24
C LEU A 202 -16.43 -7.77 -3.90
N TYR A 203 -17.31 -8.77 -3.77
CA TYR A 203 -18.11 -8.97 -2.56
C TYR A 203 -17.91 -10.37 -1.97
N LEU A 204 -18.12 -10.48 -0.69
CA LEU A 204 -18.32 -11.77 -0.02
C LEU A 204 -19.78 -12.15 -0.18
N ILE A 205 -20.08 -12.86 -1.27
CA ILE A 205 -21.45 -13.28 -1.57
C ILE A 205 -21.73 -14.56 -0.80
N GLU A 206 -22.70 -14.50 0.09
CA GLU A 206 -23.25 -15.66 0.78
C GLU A 206 -24.65 -15.93 0.25
N PRO A 207 -25.00 -17.19 -0.05
CA PRO A 207 -26.34 -17.51 -0.49
C PRO A 207 -27.37 -17.04 0.54
N SER A 208 -28.24 -16.13 0.13
CA SER A 208 -29.36 -15.68 0.95
C SER A 208 -30.46 -16.75 0.95
N GLY A 209 -30.83 -17.23 2.12
CA GLY A 209 -31.96 -18.17 2.30
C GLY A 209 -32.74 -17.80 3.56
N SER A 210 -34.03 -18.10 3.58
CA SER A 210 -34.90 -17.85 4.72
C SER A 210 -34.62 -18.78 5.92
N SER A 211 -33.82 -19.82 5.75
CA SER A 211 -33.43 -20.75 6.81
C SER A 211 -32.03 -20.51 7.33
N LYS A 212 -31.84 -20.59 8.65
CA LYS A 212 -30.51 -20.64 9.27
C LYS A 212 -29.75 -21.84 8.72
N ARG A 213 -28.58 -21.61 8.12
CA ARG A 213 -27.64 -22.63 7.70
C ARG A 213 -26.28 -22.41 8.33
N SER A 214 -25.53 -23.48 8.46
CA SER A 214 -24.10 -23.35 8.79
C SER A 214 -23.35 -22.79 7.58
N ILE A 215 -22.35 -21.95 7.82
CA ILE A 215 -21.44 -21.49 6.79
C ILE A 215 -20.59 -22.68 6.31
N SER A 216 -20.26 -22.69 5.03
CA SER A 216 -19.31 -23.67 4.49
C SER A 216 -17.88 -23.36 4.93
N ASP A 217 -17.00 -24.36 4.86
CA ASP A 217 -15.58 -24.18 5.17
C ASP A 217 -14.89 -23.14 4.24
N TRP A 218 -15.37 -22.98 3.01
CA TRP A 218 -14.89 -21.94 2.08
C TRP A 218 -15.29 -20.54 2.52
N GLU A 219 -16.52 -20.37 2.97
CA GLU A 219 -17.01 -19.12 3.56
C GLU A 219 -16.28 -18.81 4.87
N LEU A 220 -16.08 -19.83 5.72
CA LEU A 220 -15.33 -19.72 6.96
C LEU A 220 -13.87 -19.28 6.71
N ALA A 221 -13.19 -19.94 5.75
CA ALA A 221 -11.83 -19.57 5.35
C ALA A 221 -11.75 -18.11 4.90
N SER A 222 -12.71 -17.66 4.09
CA SER A 222 -12.79 -16.28 3.61
C SER A 222 -13.02 -15.30 4.77
N ARG A 223 -13.98 -15.58 5.65
CA ARG A 223 -14.27 -14.72 6.81
C ARG A 223 -13.05 -14.58 7.72
N LEU A 224 -12.39 -15.68 8.08
CA LEU A 224 -11.20 -15.67 8.93
C LEU A 224 -10.06 -14.86 8.32
N SER A 225 -9.76 -15.10 7.03
CA SER A 225 -8.63 -14.44 6.40
C SER A 225 -8.86 -12.94 6.19
N TYR A 226 -10.03 -12.52 5.78
CA TYR A 226 -10.32 -11.09 5.65
C TYR A 226 -10.45 -10.39 7.00
N PHE A 227 -10.96 -11.06 8.02
CA PHE A 227 -11.05 -10.52 9.37
C PHE A 227 -9.66 -10.30 9.99
N LEU A 228 -8.82 -11.34 9.98
CA LEU A 228 -7.52 -11.30 10.67
C LEU A 228 -6.39 -10.71 9.81
N TRP A 229 -6.45 -10.87 8.48
CA TRP A 229 -5.34 -10.52 7.59
C TRP A 229 -5.68 -9.49 6.52
N SER A 230 -6.96 -9.11 6.38
CA SER A 230 -7.43 -8.23 5.31
C SER A 230 -7.06 -8.69 3.90
N THR A 231 -6.85 -9.99 3.72
CA THR A 231 -6.47 -10.60 2.45
C THR A 231 -7.15 -11.94 2.23
N MET A 232 -7.02 -12.49 1.02
CA MET A 232 -7.58 -13.80 0.66
C MET A 232 -6.96 -14.94 1.46
N PRO A 233 -7.68 -16.08 1.62
CA PRO A 233 -7.16 -17.26 2.29
C PRO A 233 -5.85 -17.76 1.68
N ASP A 234 -4.95 -18.24 2.53
CA ASP A 234 -3.73 -18.91 2.09
C ASP A 234 -3.99 -20.35 1.64
N ALA A 235 -2.96 -21.00 1.09
CA ALA A 235 -3.06 -22.37 0.59
C ALA A 235 -3.48 -23.36 1.67
N ARG A 236 -3.11 -23.13 2.94
CA ARG A 236 -3.45 -24.00 4.05
C ARG A 236 -4.92 -23.90 4.39
N LEU A 237 -5.50 -22.70 4.48
CA LEU A 237 -6.92 -22.49 4.67
C LEU A 237 -7.74 -23.10 3.51
N PHE A 238 -7.29 -22.89 2.27
CA PHE A 238 -7.94 -23.53 1.11
C PHE A 238 -7.90 -25.05 1.16
N ASN A 239 -6.80 -25.65 1.61
CA ASN A 239 -6.69 -27.10 1.74
C ASN A 239 -7.61 -27.66 2.84
N LEU A 240 -7.71 -26.96 3.97
CA LEU A 240 -8.63 -27.35 5.05
C LEU A 240 -10.10 -27.22 4.60
N ALA A 241 -10.44 -26.13 3.93
CA ALA A 241 -11.77 -25.95 3.36
C ALA A 241 -12.13 -27.02 2.33
N LYS A 242 -11.17 -27.39 1.47
CA LYS A 242 -11.35 -28.46 0.48
C LYS A 242 -11.61 -29.82 1.11
N LYS A 243 -11.00 -30.11 2.27
CA LYS A 243 -11.19 -31.35 3.02
C LYS A 243 -12.46 -31.38 3.87
N GLY A 244 -13.11 -30.22 4.09
CA GLY A 244 -14.22 -30.10 5.03
C GLY A 244 -13.79 -30.22 6.49
N ASP A 245 -12.56 -29.82 6.81
CA ASP A 245 -11.96 -29.96 8.13
C ASP A 245 -11.91 -28.63 8.91
N LEU A 246 -12.05 -27.49 8.24
CA LEU A 246 -11.83 -26.17 8.86
C LEU A 246 -12.86 -25.85 9.96
N GLY A 247 -14.09 -26.32 9.79
CA GLY A 247 -15.17 -26.13 10.77
C GLY A 247 -15.05 -26.99 12.03
N LYS A 248 -14.09 -27.94 12.10
CA LYS A 248 -13.86 -28.77 13.29
C LYS A 248 -13.26 -27.93 14.41
N PRO A 249 -13.79 -27.96 15.64
CA PRO A 249 -13.37 -27.05 16.72
C PRO A 249 -11.86 -27.02 17.00
N ASP A 250 -11.23 -28.19 17.08
CA ASP A 250 -9.81 -28.35 17.34
C ASP A 250 -8.90 -27.85 16.19
N VAL A 251 -9.39 -27.98 14.94
CA VAL A 251 -8.70 -27.45 13.76
C VAL A 251 -8.85 -25.95 13.68
N LEU A 252 -10.06 -25.44 13.92
CA LEU A 252 -10.37 -24.03 13.90
C LEU A 252 -9.54 -23.25 14.93
N GLU A 253 -9.47 -23.74 16.15
CA GLU A 253 -8.67 -23.12 17.23
C GLU A 253 -7.19 -23.04 16.87
N LYS A 254 -6.61 -24.12 16.33
CA LYS A 254 -5.22 -24.14 15.86
C LYS A 254 -4.97 -23.17 14.73
N GLU A 255 -5.92 -23.06 13.78
CA GLU A 255 -5.78 -22.12 12.67
C GLU A 255 -5.93 -20.67 13.12
N ILE A 256 -6.86 -20.36 14.02
CA ILE A 256 -6.98 -19.01 14.59
C ILE A 256 -5.67 -18.63 15.32
N SER A 257 -5.15 -19.51 16.16
CA SER A 257 -3.87 -19.26 16.86
C SER A 257 -2.72 -19.01 15.89
N ARG A 258 -2.61 -19.83 14.84
CA ARG A 258 -1.61 -19.62 13.78
C ARG A 258 -1.78 -18.27 13.08
N MET A 259 -3.02 -17.90 12.78
CA MET A 259 -3.33 -16.67 12.05
C MET A 259 -3.07 -15.42 12.90
N ILE A 260 -3.29 -15.49 14.20
CA ILE A 260 -2.95 -14.40 15.14
C ILE A 260 -1.42 -14.23 15.24
N ALA A 261 -0.68 -15.33 15.28
CA ALA A 261 0.78 -15.31 15.35
C ALA A 261 1.47 -14.85 14.04
N ASP A 262 0.75 -14.86 12.91
CA ASP A 262 1.26 -14.42 11.60
C ASP A 262 1.35 -12.88 11.55
N GLU A 263 2.42 -12.35 10.93
CA GLU A 263 2.61 -10.89 10.79
C GLU A 263 1.45 -10.17 10.09
N ARG A 264 0.73 -10.86 9.20
CA ARG A 264 -0.46 -10.30 8.52
C ARG A 264 -1.58 -9.91 9.49
N SER A 265 -1.62 -10.50 10.70
CA SER A 265 -2.60 -10.14 11.74
C SER A 265 -2.46 -8.69 12.21
N TRP A 266 -1.29 -8.07 11.95
CA TRP A 266 -1.09 -6.66 12.25
C TRP A 266 -2.06 -5.75 11.49
N GLN A 267 -2.54 -6.19 10.34
CA GLN A 267 -3.59 -5.45 9.60
C GLN A 267 -4.89 -5.34 10.39
N PHE A 268 -5.29 -6.40 11.10
CA PHE A 268 -6.43 -6.34 12.01
C PHE A 268 -6.18 -5.33 13.14
N VAL A 269 -5.01 -5.41 13.78
CA VAL A 269 -4.63 -4.53 14.90
C VAL A 269 -4.72 -3.06 14.48
N GLU A 270 -4.09 -2.69 13.37
CA GLU A 270 -4.10 -1.31 12.87
C GLU A 270 -5.50 -0.85 12.49
N GLN A 271 -6.22 -1.63 11.69
CA GLN A 271 -7.53 -1.22 11.19
C GLN A 271 -8.57 -1.16 12.31
N PHE A 272 -8.54 -2.10 13.25
CA PHE A 272 -9.45 -2.09 14.38
C PHE A 272 -9.21 -0.88 15.26
N ALA A 273 -7.96 -0.61 15.67
CA ALA A 273 -7.62 0.54 16.51
C ALA A 273 -7.95 1.87 15.80
N ASP A 274 -7.63 1.99 14.50
CA ASP A 274 -7.94 3.19 13.72
C ASP A 274 -9.45 3.42 13.61
N GLN A 275 -10.26 2.38 13.38
CA GLN A 275 -11.71 2.53 13.23
C GLN A 275 -12.42 2.75 14.57
N TRP A 276 -11.97 2.08 15.62
CA TRP A 276 -12.60 2.17 16.94
C TRP A 276 -12.26 3.49 17.64
N LEU A 277 -10.99 3.92 17.62
CA LEU A 277 -10.49 5.06 18.36
C LEU A 277 -10.21 6.30 17.49
N ASP A 278 -10.38 6.20 16.16
CA ASP A 278 -10.06 7.25 15.17
C ASP A 278 -8.64 7.83 15.35
N VAL A 279 -7.67 6.98 15.74
CA VAL A 279 -6.28 7.44 15.99
C VAL A 279 -5.63 8.02 14.74
N GLY A 280 -6.09 7.62 13.55
CA GLY A 280 -5.67 8.20 12.27
C GLY A 280 -6.05 9.69 12.13
N ALA A 281 -7.06 10.17 12.87
CA ALA A 281 -7.43 11.59 12.89
C ALA A 281 -6.29 12.47 13.41
N LEU A 282 -5.42 11.96 14.26
CA LEU A 282 -4.27 12.70 14.80
C LEU A 282 -3.37 13.27 13.70
N GLN A 283 -3.24 12.57 12.58
CA GLN A 283 -2.45 13.05 11.42
C GLN A 283 -3.05 14.32 10.79
N ARG A 284 -4.36 14.53 10.92
CA ARG A 284 -5.10 15.68 10.36
C ARG A 284 -5.16 16.86 11.31
N VAL A 285 -4.80 16.68 12.58
CA VAL A 285 -4.84 17.74 13.59
C VAL A 285 -3.77 18.78 13.29
N ALA A 286 -4.17 20.03 13.06
CA ALA A 286 -3.26 21.15 12.93
C ALA A 286 -2.92 21.70 14.33
N ILE A 287 -1.66 21.57 14.71
CA ILE A 287 -1.15 22.10 15.97
C ILE A 287 -0.49 23.44 15.72
N ASN A 288 -0.76 24.43 16.56
CA ASN A 288 -0.11 25.72 16.46
C ASN A 288 1.32 25.64 17.03
N PRO A 289 2.37 25.78 16.20
CA PRO A 289 3.77 25.63 16.62
C PRO A 289 4.22 26.71 17.61
N ASN A 290 3.49 27.83 17.74
CA ASN A 290 3.81 28.85 18.73
C ASN A 290 3.52 28.37 20.16
N TYR A 291 2.53 27.49 20.32
CA TYR A 291 2.19 26.93 21.63
C TYR A 291 2.87 25.58 21.87
N TYR A 292 3.09 24.82 20.81
CA TYR A 292 3.63 23.46 20.87
C TYR A 292 4.79 23.28 19.86
N PRO A 293 5.94 23.95 20.08
CA PRO A 293 7.03 23.97 19.08
C PRO A 293 7.71 22.61 18.85
N LYS A 294 7.52 21.66 19.76
CA LYS A 294 8.08 20.31 19.69
C LYS A 294 7.09 19.26 19.15
N PHE A 295 5.87 19.68 18.81
CA PHE A 295 4.83 18.78 18.32
C PHE A 295 4.87 18.72 16.80
N ASP A 296 5.58 17.75 16.28
CA ASP A 296 5.80 17.54 14.86
C ASP A 296 5.11 16.25 14.33
N SER A 297 5.34 15.95 13.06
CA SER A 297 4.78 14.75 12.43
C SER A 297 5.38 13.44 12.97
N ALA A 298 6.61 13.47 13.47
CA ALA A 298 7.25 12.29 14.07
C ALA A 298 6.59 11.96 15.40
N LEU A 299 6.38 12.97 16.26
CA LEU A 299 5.69 12.78 17.53
C LEU A 299 4.23 12.30 17.35
N LYS A 300 3.53 12.80 16.31
CA LYS A 300 2.18 12.29 15.97
C LYS A 300 2.22 10.82 15.56
N ALA A 301 3.24 10.42 14.81
CA ALA A 301 3.41 9.02 14.42
C ALA A 301 3.68 8.13 15.64
N SER A 302 4.52 8.60 16.58
CA SER A 302 4.81 7.91 17.85
C SER A 302 3.56 7.75 18.71
N MET A 303 2.76 8.81 18.86
CA MET A 303 1.50 8.76 19.60
C MET A 303 0.47 7.79 18.99
N ARG A 304 0.37 7.77 17.65
CA ARG A 304 -0.45 6.75 16.97
C ARG A 304 0.12 5.36 17.22
N GLY A 305 1.43 5.22 17.12
CA GLY A 305 2.15 3.97 17.38
C GLY A 305 1.90 3.41 18.77
N GLU A 306 1.94 4.25 19.80
CA GLU A 306 1.62 3.86 21.20
C GLU A 306 0.31 3.09 21.28
N THR A 307 -0.77 3.68 20.75
CA THR A 307 -2.10 3.07 20.80
C THR A 307 -2.16 1.76 20.02
N ILE A 308 -1.58 1.72 18.80
CA ILE A 308 -1.63 0.52 17.96
C ILE A 308 -0.80 -0.61 18.56
N HIS A 309 0.41 -0.33 19.03
CA HIS A 309 1.27 -1.34 19.64
C HIS A 309 0.71 -1.84 20.99
N PHE A 310 0.11 -0.96 21.77
CA PHE A 310 -0.58 -1.35 23.00
C PHE A 310 -1.71 -2.34 22.71
N PHE A 311 -2.58 -2.02 21.74
CA PHE A 311 -3.65 -2.94 21.33
C PHE A 311 -3.09 -4.23 20.73
N GLY A 312 -2.01 -4.13 19.95
CA GLY A 312 -1.32 -5.28 19.37
C GLY A 312 -0.79 -6.25 20.41
N GLU A 313 -0.24 -5.73 21.51
CA GLU A 313 0.22 -6.53 22.66
C GLU A 313 -0.94 -7.27 23.32
N LEU A 314 -2.03 -6.55 23.61
CA LEU A 314 -3.22 -7.17 24.20
C LEU A 314 -3.75 -8.31 23.31
N PHE A 315 -3.77 -8.09 22.00
CA PHE A 315 -4.31 -9.04 21.03
C PHE A 315 -3.42 -10.29 20.88
N ARG A 316 -2.10 -10.10 20.76
CA ARG A 316 -1.16 -11.19 20.52
C ARG A 316 -0.88 -12.05 21.74
N GLU A 317 -0.76 -11.40 22.90
CA GLU A 317 -0.49 -12.06 24.17
C GLU A 317 -1.76 -12.48 24.90
N ASN A 318 -2.93 -12.29 24.27
CA ASN A 318 -4.24 -12.60 24.85
C ASN A 318 -4.42 -12.03 26.26
N LEU A 319 -4.00 -10.78 26.44
CA LEU A 319 -4.12 -10.10 27.73
C LEU A 319 -5.56 -9.67 28.01
N SER A 320 -5.87 -9.43 29.28
CA SER A 320 -7.21 -8.98 29.67
C SER A 320 -7.60 -7.67 28.99
N ALA A 321 -8.80 -7.61 28.41
CA ALA A 321 -9.37 -6.39 27.82
C ALA A 321 -9.55 -5.26 28.87
N LEU A 322 -9.52 -5.56 30.19
CA LEU A 322 -9.54 -4.55 31.23
C LEU A 322 -8.31 -3.64 31.17
N ASN A 323 -7.18 -4.09 30.60
CA ASN A 323 -6.02 -3.23 30.37
C ASN A 323 -6.31 -2.03 29.47
N ILE A 324 -7.39 -2.05 28.67
CA ILE A 324 -7.84 -0.89 27.89
C ILE A 324 -8.33 0.24 28.80
N LEU A 325 -8.88 -0.10 29.97
CA LEU A 325 -9.41 0.87 30.92
C LEU A 325 -8.38 1.24 31.99
N ASP A 326 -7.61 0.26 32.45
CA ASP A 326 -6.60 0.43 33.51
C ASP A 326 -5.43 -0.53 33.23
N SER A 327 -4.27 0.03 32.92
CA SER A 327 -3.06 -0.72 32.62
C SER A 327 -1.84 -0.16 33.36
N ASN A 328 -0.96 -1.03 33.77
CA ASN A 328 0.31 -0.69 34.40
C ASN A 328 1.51 -0.60 33.41
N PHE A 329 1.24 -0.69 32.12
CA PHE A 329 2.24 -0.56 31.05
C PHE A 329 1.69 0.26 29.87
N THR A 330 2.62 0.78 29.05
CA THR A 330 2.33 1.40 27.75
C THR A 330 3.48 1.09 26.78
N MET A 331 3.25 1.36 25.49
CA MET A 331 4.21 1.16 24.43
C MET A 331 4.80 2.49 23.98
N LEU A 332 6.10 2.68 24.21
CA LEU A 332 6.79 3.94 23.92
C LEU A 332 8.00 3.71 23.02
N ASP A 333 8.17 4.61 22.04
CA ASP A 333 9.44 4.84 21.37
C ASP A 333 10.22 5.98 22.05
N GLU A 334 11.47 6.21 21.62
CA GLU A 334 12.32 7.25 22.20
C GLU A 334 11.72 8.67 22.11
N PRO A 335 11.16 9.13 20.96
CA PRO A 335 10.53 10.44 20.84
C PRO A 335 9.39 10.65 21.84
N LEU A 336 8.55 9.63 22.03
CA LEU A 336 7.38 9.71 22.90
C LEU A 336 7.77 9.63 24.39
N ALA A 337 8.72 8.77 24.75
CA ALA A 337 9.27 8.72 26.08
C ALA A 337 9.86 10.08 26.50
N LYS A 338 10.62 10.71 25.60
CA LYS A 338 11.17 12.07 25.81
C LYS A 338 10.07 13.12 25.94
N HIS A 339 8.99 13.00 25.19
CA HIS A 339 7.84 13.90 25.27
C HIS A 339 7.15 13.82 26.64
N TYR A 340 7.00 12.61 27.18
CA TYR A 340 6.44 12.38 28.52
C TYR A 340 7.42 12.62 29.66
N GLY A 341 8.67 12.94 29.38
CA GLY A 341 9.71 13.14 30.40
C GLY A 341 10.15 11.85 31.10
N LEU A 342 9.95 10.71 30.42
CA LEU A 342 10.32 9.38 30.91
C LEU A 342 11.72 8.97 30.41
N THR A 343 12.39 8.14 31.21
CA THR A 343 13.59 7.42 30.74
C THR A 343 13.11 6.20 29.96
N GLY A 344 13.19 6.26 28.67
CA GLY A 344 12.63 5.27 27.76
C GLY A 344 13.64 4.50 26.93
N PRO A 345 13.18 3.68 26.01
CA PRO A 345 14.02 2.96 25.07
C PRO A 345 14.86 3.94 24.23
N LYS A 346 15.96 3.46 23.71
CA LYS A 346 16.78 4.15 22.72
C LYS A 346 16.54 3.48 21.37
N GLY A 347 16.05 4.22 20.37
CA GLY A 347 15.74 3.75 19.03
C GLY A 347 14.36 4.11 18.56
#